data_26468dc3f1b32cba220acd0322e69088
#
_entry.id   26468dc3f1b32cba220acd0322e69088
#
_cell.length_a   1.000
_cell.length_b   1.000
_cell.length_c   1.000
_cell.angle_alpha   90.00
_cell.angle_beta   90.00
_cell.angle_gamma   90.00
#
_symmetry.space_group_name_H-M   'P 1'
#
loop_
_entity.id
_entity.type
_entity.pdbx_description
1 polymer ?
#
loop_
_entity_poly.entity_id
_entity_poly.type
_entity_poly.pdbx_seq_one_letter_code
_entity_poly.pdbx_strand_id
1 'polypeptide(L)'
;MRDFDNLCANCWEELTEGSVCAECGYDNDTQNDSINLKIKTLLADKYVVGKVIKVESDSVTYSGYDGQIEKPIYIREFFPKGIASRFDDGDEIHVRQKFVNEFARYKKSFFNLWTTMQKLHNLSAVVPVYDLVEANGTYYAIIEKTESVPLREYLLRNEEGYISWDTARLMFMPVLTTIEALHSNGIVHGSITPDNLVLCRDGKVHLAPFPITEASDKATALEFTENEGYTALEQYDNKHRICAATDIYSFSACIYRALVGANPPSAVSREANDKLMIPNTIAEKIPMHVIKALVGGLQVYPEKRVKTVDDFRELLDAAPAVRAKAAVEHEDVYQEGAKGGYPDYDDAKGDKKRKAVVWVLVILIVAAIAAAVYVVQFSGLIDNNKDNTTTSAPIKTHQVPNFVGAGYTQSDIENNGAWNEQFKFTFQGEYSSDTEEGIIFKQSVNAGETVDEGTEIILTVSKGIQTQTVPDVRGLTLEDATKQLEELGFKVSTVAVYNDGTHIANTVKNTDASAPAAGSIAAVGEEVILQVYGEVETTTAPAVTESAETE
;
A
#
# COMPACT_ATOMS: atom_id res chain seq x y z
N MET A 1 24.70 -2.95 -32.84
CA MET A 1 23.26 -3.06 -32.49
C MET A 1 22.79 -4.34 -33.12
N ARG A 2 22.24 -5.27 -32.38
CA ARG A 2 21.62 -6.46 -32.97
C ARG A 2 20.43 -6.00 -33.82
N ASP A 3 20.29 -6.64 -34.96
CA ASP A 3 19.14 -6.44 -35.81
C ASP A 3 17.95 -7.23 -35.21
N PHE A 4 17.00 -6.53 -34.58
CA PHE A 4 15.79 -7.14 -34.00
C PHE A 4 14.70 -7.35 -35.06
N ASP A 5 14.93 -6.91 -36.31
CA ASP A 5 13.92 -6.96 -37.38
C ASP A 5 13.56 -8.38 -37.76
N ASN A 6 14.50 -9.31 -37.58
CA ASN A 6 14.28 -10.74 -37.83
C ASN A 6 13.60 -11.50 -36.70
N LEU A 7 13.24 -10.84 -35.59
CA LEU A 7 12.55 -11.50 -34.47
C LEU A 7 11.03 -11.26 -34.51
N CYS A 8 10.28 -12.30 -34.19
CA CYS A 8 8.83 -12.21 -34.06
C CYS A 8 8.42 -11.29 -32.91
N ALA A 9 7.58 -10.29 -33.15
CA ALA A 9 7.14 -9.32 -32.15
C ALA A 9 6.23 -9.91 -31.04
N ASN A 10 5.80 -11.17 -31.15
CA ASN A 10 4.99 -11.86 -30.15
C ASN A 10 5.80 -12.84 -29.29
N CYS A 11 6.50 -13.81 -29.90
CA CYS A 11 7.24 -14.83 -29.16
C CYS A 11 8.75 -14.57 -29.05
N TRP A 12 9.31 -13.72 -29.92
CA TRP A 12 10.74 -13.37 -30.03
C TRP A 12 11.64 -14.49 -30.59
N GLU A 13 11.03 -15.51 -31.21
CA GLU A 13 11.76 -16.48 -32.03
C GLU A 13 12.14 -15.89 -33.39
N GLU A 14 13.19 -16.42 -34.01
CA GLU A 14 13.65 -15.96 -35.31
C GLU A 14 12.62 -16.26 -36.41
N LEU A 15 12.38 -15.27 -37.26
CA LEU A 15 11.54 -15.42 -38.46
C LEU A 15 12.35 -16.11 -39.55
N THR A 16 11.84 -17.20 -40.08
CA THR A 16 12.52 -18.02 -41.10
C THR A 16 12.27 -17.49 -42.52
N GLU A 17 11.00 -17.34 -42.92
CA GLU A 17 10.59 -16.79 -44.21
C GLU A 17 9.22 -16.09 -44.09
N GLY A 18 9.10 -14.88 -44.65
CA GLY A 18 7.86 -14.09 -44.65
C GLY A 18 7.56 -13.41 -43.32
N SER A 19 6.33 -12.84 -43.19
CA SER A 19 5.88 -12.08 -42.01
C SER A 19 5.25 -12.95 -40.92
N VAL A 20 4.77 -14.15 -41.26
CA VAL A 20 4.06 -15.03 -40.31
C VAL A 20 5.05 -15.93 -39.58
N CYS A 21 5.08 -15.83 -38.27
CA CYS A 21 5.96 -16.63 -37.42
C CYS A 21 5.54 -18.12 -37.43
N ALA A 22 6.48 -19.01 -37.72
CA ALA A 22 6.25 -20.45 -37.77
C ALA A 22 5.91 -21.05 -36.38
N GLU A 23 6.46 -20.46 -35.30
CA GLU A 23 6.27 -20.96 -33.93
C GLU A 23 4.93 -20.55 -33.32
N CYS A 24 4.53 -19.28 -33.46
CA CYS A 24 3.33 -18.77 -32.79
C CYS A 24 2.21 -18.30 -33.72
N GLY A 25 2.42 -18.32 -35.04
CA GLY A 25 1.43 -17.92 -36.04
C GLY A 25 1.14 -16.42 -36.11
N TYR A 26 1.92 -15.59 -35.39
CA TYR A 26 1.73 -14.14 -35.43
C TYR A 26 2.22 -13.55 -36.73
N ASP A 27 1.38 -12.69 -37.36
CA ASP A 27 1.75 -11.94 -38.56
C ASP A 27 2.42 -10.62 -38.16
N ASN A 28 3.72 -10.51 -38.43
CA ASN A 28 4.56 -9.38 -38.05
C ASN A 28 4.36 -8.12 -38.94
N ASP A 29 3.55 -8.22 -39.99
CA ASP A 29 3.09 -7.03 -40.73
C ASP A 29 1.99 -6.27 -39.94
N THR A 30 1.41 -6.93 -38.94
CA THR A 30 0.42 -6.30 -38.04
C THR A 30 1.12 -5.32 -37.10
N GLN A 31 0.59 -4.09 -37.00
CA GLN A 31 1.05 -3.09 -36.04
C GLN A 31 0.11 -3.02 -34.83
N ASN A 32 0.61 -2.49 -33.71
CA ASN A 32 -0.24 -2.10 -32.59
C ASN A 32 -1.15 -0.93 -33.00
N ASP A 33 -2.30 -0.78 -32.34
CA ASP A 33 -3.16 0.40 -32.50
C ASP A 33 -2.37 1.67 -32.22
N SER A 34 -2.68 2.76 -32.93
CA SER A 34 -1.91 4.01 -32.89
C SER A 34 -1.79 4.66 -31.51
N ILE A 35 -2.72 4.35 -30.60
CA ILE A 35 -2.67 4.81 -29.22
C ILE A 35 -1.59 4.08 -28.38
N ASN A 36 -1.13 2.93 -28.83
CA ASN A 36 -0.10 2.13 -28.17
C ASN A 36 1.28 2.40 -28.80
N LEU A 37 2.34 1.98 -28.11
CA LEU A 37 3.70 2.03 -28.67
C LEU A 37 3.78 1.18 -29.94
N LYS A 38 4.54 1.70 -30.92
CA LYS A 38 4.81 0.97 -32.17
C LYS A 38 5.67 -0.26 -31.88
N ILE A 39 5.43 -1.32 -32.63
CA ILE A 39 6.29 -2.52 -32.60
C ILE A 39 7.72 -2.10 -32.97
N LYS A 40 8.72 -2.65 -32.27
CA LYS A 40 10.15 -2.35 -32.36
C LYS A 40 10.56 -0.97 -31.79
N THR A 41 9.66 -0.23 -31.10
CA THR A 41 10.08 0.92 -30.29
C THR A 41 11.12 0.47 -29.27
N LEU A 42 12.22 1.23 -29.15
CA LEU A 42 13.31 0.96 -28.22
C LEU A 42 13.16 1.83 -26.97
N LEU A 43 13.03 1.21 -25.79
CA LEU A 43 12.95 1.89 -24.50
C LEU A 43 14.29 1.78 -23.78
N ALA A 44 14.78 2.91 -23.25
CA ALA A 44 16.03 3.01 -22.50
C ALA A 44 17.23 2.35 -23.20
N ASP A 45 17.28 2.41 -24.54
CA ASP A 45 18.34 1.81 -25.39
C ASP A 45 18.59 0.31 -25.13
N LYS A 46 17.61 -0.37 -24.54
CA LYS A 46 17.76 -1.75 -24.04
C LYS A 46 16.55 -2.65 -24.35
N TYR A 47 15.34 -2.16 -24.16
CA TYR A 47 14.13 -2.97 -24.23
C TYR A 47 13.37 -2.70 -25.52
N VAL A 48 13.09 -3.76 -26.27
CA VAL A 48 12.36 -3.67 -27.55
C VAL A 48 10.89 -4.00 -27.31
N VAL A 49 10.00 -3.08 -27.70
CA VAL A 49 8.54 -3.25 -27.60
C VAL A 49 8.04 -4.15 -28.73
N GLY A 50 7.21 -5.11 -28.40
CA GLY A 50 6.53 -5.97 -29.35
C GLY A 50 5.02 -5.75 -29.40
N LYS A 51 4.29 -6.83 -29.63
CA LYS A 51 2.83 -6.86 -29.72
C LYS A 51 2.18 -6.51 -28.38
N VAL A 52 1.06 -5.77 -28.41
CA VAL A 52 0.16 -5.60 -27.26
C VAL A 52 -0.41 -6.95 -26.87
N ILE A 53 -0.22 -7.35 -25.60
CA ILE A 53 -0.74 -8.59 -25.03
C ILE A 53 -2.05 -8.32 -24.29
N LYS A 54 -2.13 -7.22 -23.51
CA LYS A 54 -3.30 -6.90 -22.70
C LYS A 54 -3.43 -5.39 -22.51
N VAL A 55 -4.66 -4.89 -22.56
CA VAL A 55 -5.02 -3.51 -22.22
C VAL A 55 -5.93 -3.57 -21.00
N GLU A 56 -5.56 -2.83 -19.97
CA GLU A 56 -6.30 -2.71 -18.71
C GLU A 56 -6.64 -1.24 -18.44
N SER A 57 -7.39 -0.94 -17.40
CA SER A 57 -7.84 0.43 -17.14
C SER A 57 -6.71 1.39 -16.79
N ASP A 58 -5.64 0.88 -16.17
CA ASP A 58 -4.46 1.65 -15.72
C ASP A 58 -3.23 1.48 -16.60
N SER A 59 -3.21 0.44 -17.46
CA SER A 59 -1.95 0.03 -18.10
C SER A 59 -2.13 -0.77 -19.38
N VAL A 60 -1.06 -0.81 -20.18
CA VAL A 60 -0.92 -1.67 -21.35
C VAL A 60 0.28 -2.60 -21.15
N THR A 61 0.09 -3.89 -21.41
CA THR A 61 1.16 -4.89 -21.36
C THR A 61 1.54 -5.31 -22.78
N TYR A 62 2.82 -5.20 -23.09
CA TYR A 62 3.40 -5.62 -24.36
C TYR A 62 4.24 -6.88 -24.19
N SER A 63 4.32 -7.71 -25.22
CA SER A 63 5.47 -8.59 -25.41
C SER A 63 6.72 -7.72 -25.56
N GLY A 64 7.83 -8.10 -24.98
CA GLY A 64 9.07 -7.34 -25.04
C GLY A 64 10.30 -8.23 -25.15
N TYR A 65 11.43 -7.64 -25.49
CA TYR A 65 12.71 -8.31 -25.56
C TYR A 65 13.80 -7.46 -24.90
N ASP A 66 14.55 -8.06 -23.98
CA ASP A 66 15.73 -7.42 -23.41
C ASP A 66 16.95 -7.70 -24.32
N GLY A 67 17.42 -6.66 -25.01
CA GLY A 67 18.52 -6.75 -25.95
C GLY A 67 19.91 -6.96 -25.32
N GLN A 68 20.03 -6.82 -23.97
CA GLN A 68 21.29 -7.05 -23.26
C GLN A 68 21.43 -8.50 -22.80
N ILE A 69 20.38 -9.07 -22.21
CA ILE A 69 20.38 -10.47 -21.74
C ILE A 69 19.80 -11.45 -22.77
N GLU A 70 19.31 -10.92 -23.89
CA GLU A 70 18.79 -11.67 -25.03
C GLU A 70 17.64 -12.62 -24.65
N LYS A 71 16.65 -12.08 -23.90
CA LYS A 71 15.50 -12.84 -23.42
C LYS A 71 14.17 -12.13 -23.67
N PRO A 72 13.10 -12.89 -23.98
CA PRO A 72 11.74 -12.38 -23.95
C PRO A 72 11.35 -11.90 -22.56
N ILE A 73 10.64 -10.78 -22.51
CA ILE A 73 10.10 -10.15 -21.29
C ILE A 73 8.67 -9.71 -21.53
N TYR A 74 8.00 -9.22 -20.48
CA TYR A 74 6.84 -8.37 -20.60
C TYR A 74 7.20 -6.93 -20.22
N ILE A 75 6.64 -5.98 -20.96
CA ILE A 75 6.75 -4.55 -20.70
C ILE A 75 5.37 -4.05 -20.32
N ARG A 76 5.19 -3.60 -19.08
CA ARG A 76 3.92 -3.04 -18.61
C ARG A 76 4.05 -1.53 -18.47
N GLU A 77 3.34 -0.81 -19.34
CA GLU A 77 3.28 0.64 -19.38
C GLU A 77 2.17 1.15 -18.48
N PHE A 78 2.44 2.15 -17.65
CA PHE A 78 1.37 2.92 -17.03
C PHE A 78 0.70 3.81 -18.08
N PHE A 79 -0.50 3.44 -18.49
CA PHE A 79 -1.28 4.12 -19.52
C PHE A 79 -2.77 4.13 -19.15
N PRO A 80 -3.22 5.05 -18.27
CA PRO A 80 -4.59 5.05 -17.78
C PRO A 80 -5.58 5.43 -18.88
N LYS A 81 -6.41 4.47 -19.26
CA LYS A 81 -7.40 4.57 -20.33
C LYS A 81 -8.39 5.71 -20.07
N GLY A 82 -8.65 6.53 -21.07
CA GLY A 82 -9.57 7.67 -20.96
C GLY A 82 -9.00 8.92 -20.27
N ILE A 83 -7.84 8.83 -19.62
CA ILE A 83 -7.09 9.90 -18.98
C ILE A 83 -5.92 10.33 -19.86
N ALA A 84 -5.13 9.34 -20.30
CA ALA A 84 -3.99 9.53 -21.20
C ALA A 84 -4.35 9.19 -22.64
N SER A 85 -3.58 9.76 -23.55
CA SER A 85 -3.62 9.50 -25.00
C SER A 85 -2.22 9.61 -25.58
N ARG A 86 -2.04 9.13 -26.80
CA ARG A 86 -0.80 9.27 -27.58
C ARG A 86 -1.18 9.77 -28.97
N PHE A 87 -0.35 10.60 -29.59
CA PHE A 87 -0.52 11.02 -30.98
C PHE A 87 0.22 10.07 -31.91
N ASP A 88 -0.24 9.99 -33.16
CA ASP A 88 0.28 9.05 -34.16
C ASP A 88 1.77 9.21 -34.50
N ASP A 89 2.35 10.37 -34.24
CA ASP A 89 3.72 10.74 -34.59
C ASP A 89 4.73 10.70 -33.46
N GLY A 90 4.29 10.33 -32.24
CA GLY A 90 5.15 10.32 -31.05
C GLY A 90 4.86 9.23 -30.04
N ASP A 91 5.87 8.93 -29.22
CA ASP A 91 5.76 7.95 -28.15
C ASP A 91 5.34 8.58 -26.80
N GLU A 92 5.36 9.91 -26.68
CA GLU A 92 5.01 10.63 -25.46
C GLU A 92 3.53 10.54 -25.11
N ILE A 93 3.24 10.45 -23.82
CA ILE A 93 1.88 10.46 -23.29
C ILE A 93 1.38 11.89 -23.15
N HIS A 94 0.18 12.13 -23.66
CA HIS A 94 -0.56 13.36 -23.50
C HIS A 94 -1.71 13.18 -22.52
N VAL A 95 -1.69 13.93 -21.42
CA VAL A 95 -2.72 13.87 -20.37
C VAL A 95 -3.77 14.95 -20.62
N ARG A 96 -5.04 14.57 -20.58
CA ARG A 96 -6.15 15.55 -20.67
C ARG A 96 -6.09 16.51 -19.49
N GLN A 97 -6.17 17.82 -19.76
CA GLN A 97 -5.98 18.91 -18.77
C GLN A 97 -6.76 18.72 -17.46
N LYS A 98 -7.98 18.23 -17.56
CA LYS A 98 -8.83 18.00 -16.38
C LYS A 98 -8.38 16.84 -15.48
N PHE A 99 -7.43 16.02 -15.90
CA PHE A 99 -6.95 14.83 -15.19
C PHE A 99 -5.46 14.87 -14.85
N VAL A 100 -4.80 16.02 -14.95
CA VAL A 100 -3.36 16.14 -14.72
C VAL A 100 -2.98 15.70 -13.29
N ASN A 101 -3.79 16.10 -12.28
CA ASN A 101 -3.55 15.74 -10.89
C ASN A 101 -3.78 14.24 -10.63
N GLU A 102 -4.88 13.69 -11.16
CA GLU A 102 -5.19 12.26 -11.05
C GLU A 102 -4.11 11.43 -11.73
N PHE A 103 -3.68 11.83 -12.92
CA PHE A 103 -2.60 11.15 -13.63
C PHE A 103 -1.30 11.13 -12.80
N ALA A 104 -0.91 12.27 -12.22
CA ALA A 104 0.31 12.36 -11.41
C ALA A 104 0.22 11.45 -10.16
N ARG A 105 -0.94 11.43 -9.49
CA ARG A 105 -1.20 10.55 -8.34
C ARG A 105 -1.13 9.08 -8.75
N TYR A 106 -1.82 8.68 -9.82
CA TYR A 106 -1.86 7.29 -10.29
C TYR A 106 -0.49 6.84 -10.82
N LYS A 107 0.26 7.73 -11.49
CA LYS A 107 1.65 7.49 -11.91
C LYS A 107 2.54 7.18 -10.70
N LYS A 108 2.37 7.93 -9.59
CA LYS A 108 3.08 7.67 -8.32
C LYS A 108 2.67 6.34 -7.70
N SER A 109 1.37 5.99 -7.71
CA SER A 109 0.89 4.68 -7.22
C SER A 109 1.50 3.54 -8.03
N PHE A 110 1.57 3.66 -9.36
CA PHE A 110 2.23 2.69 -10.22
C PHE A 110 3.73 2.54 -9.89
N PHE A 111 4.44 3.66 -9.75
CA PHE A 111 5.86 3.65 -9.35
C PHE A 111 6.06 2.94 -8.02
N ASN A 112 5.27 3.28 -6.99
CA ASN A 112 5.38 2.69 -5.66
C ASN A 112 5.09 1.18 -5.69
N LEU A 113 4.03 0.76 -6.40
CA LEU A 113 3.67 -0.63 -6.58
C LEU A 113 4.83 -1.43 -7.18
N TRP A 114 5.34 -1.00 -8.34
CA TRP A 114 6.37 -1.76 -9.06
C TRP A 114 7.74 -1.72 -8.39
N THR A 115 8.08 -0.63 -7.70
CA THR A 115 9.28 -0.58 -6.83
C THR A 115 9.16 -1.57 -5.66
N THR A 116 7.97 -1.73 -5.09
CA THR A 116 7.74 -2.72 -4.04
C THR A 116 7.79 -4.15 -4.60
N MET A 117 7.16 -4.39 -5.75
CA MET A 117 7.22 -5.70 -6.42
C MET A 117 8.65 -6.13 -6.73
N GLN A 118 9.51 -5.20 -7.14
CA GLN A 118 10.93 -5.46 -7.38
C GLN A 118 11.65 -5.93 -6.11
N LYS A 119 11.28 -5.42 -4.94
CA LYS A 119 11.83 -5.85 -3.63
C LYS A 119 11.31 -7.21 -3.19
N LEU A 120 10.13 -7.61 -3.64
CA LEU A 120 9.45 -8.86 -3.26
C LEU A 120 9.83 -10.06 -4.16
N HIS A 121 10.88 -9.96 -4.96
CA HIS A 121 11.34 -11.00 -5.90
C HIS A 121 11.63 -12.38 -5.26
N ASN A 122 11.83 -12.44 -3.94
CA ASN A 122 12.08 -13.68 -3.21
C ASN A 122 10.81 -14.49 -2.89
N LEU A 123 9.62 -13.94 -3.14
CA LEU A 123 8.35 -14.62 -2.89
C LEU A 123 8.02 -15.55 -4.06
N SER A 124 7.65 -16.80 -3.76
CA SER A 124 7.43 -17.83 -4.76
C SER A 124 6.20 -17.62 -5.64
N ALA A 125 5.28 -16.74 -5.26
CA ALA A 125 4.07 -16.42 -6.03
C ALA A 125 4.12 -15.02 -6.68
N VAL A 126 5.30 -14.45 -6.82
CA VAL A 126 5.54 -13.17 -7.50
C VAL A 126 6.37 -13.41 -8.75
N VAL A 127 5.94 -12.83 -9.87
CA VAL A 127 6.75 -12.80 -11.09
C VAL A 127 7.87 -11.77 -10.91
N PRO A 128 9.14 -12.11 -11.17
CA PRO A 128 10.27 -11.18 -11.02
C PRO A 128 10.12 -9.91 -11.86
N VAL A 129 10.41 -8.77 -11.25
CA VAL A 129 10.48 -7.46 -11.90
C VAL A 129 11.96 -7.10 -12.06
N TYR A 130 12.42 -7.01 -13.31
CA TYR A 130 13.83 -6.76 -13.62
C TYR A 130 14.20 -5.29 -13.52
N ASP A 131 13.29 -4.40 -13.96
CA ASP A 131 13.58 -2.98 -14.05
C ASP A 131 12.30 -2.13 -13.99
N LEU A 132 12.46 -0.85 -13.67
CA LEU A 132 11.41 0.16 -13.74
C LEU A 132 11.95 1.37 -14.48
N VAL A 133 11.53 1.57 -15.72
CA VAL A 133 12.04 2.59 -16.63
C VAL A 133 11.09 3.79 -16.66
N GLU A 134 11.62 5.01 -16.56
CA GLU A 134 10.89 6.24 -16.83
C GLU A 134 11.21 6.74 -18.24
N ALA A 135 10.21 6.81 -19.10
CA ALA A 135 10.31 7.34 -20.45
C ALA A 135 8.94 7.84 -20.93
N ASN A 136 8.91 8.65 -21.99
CA ASN A 136 7.68 9.10 -22.66
C ASN A 136 6.62 9.73 -21.73
N GLY A 137 7.06 10.34 -20.60
CA GLY A 137 6.17 10.93 -19.61
C GLY A 137 5.53 9.93 -18.64
N THR A 138 5.85 8.62 -18.71
CA THR A 138 5.28 7.55 -17.91
C THR A 138 6.34 6.58 -17.35
N TYR A 139 5.88 5.49 -16.71
CA TYR A 139 6.73 4.40 -16.23
C TYR A 139 6.41 3.09 -16.93
N TYR A 140 7.45 2.28 -17.12
CA TYR A 140 7.41 0.95 -17.70
C TYR A 140 8.00 -0.06 -16.70
N ALA A 141 7.22 -1.03 -16.24
CA ALA A 141 7.74 -2.15 -15.47
C ALA A 141 8.18 -3.26 -16.43
N ILE A 142 9.42 -3.71 -16.26
CA ILE A 142 10.03 -4.80 -17.04
C ILE A 142 9.93 -6.09 -16.23
N ILE A 143 9.15 -7.04 -16.72
CA ILE A 143 8.70 -8.20 -15.98
C ILE A 143 9.17 -9.47 -16.69
N GLU A 144 9.57 -10.48 -15.93
CA GLU A 144 9.91 -11.78 -16.48
C GLU A 144 8.75 -12.37 -17.29
N LYS A 145 9.04 -12.83 -18.51
CA LYS A 145 8.05 -13.57 -19.30
C LYS A 145 8.04 -15.03 -18.84
N THR A 146 6.98 -15.41 -18.17
CA THR A 146 6.75 -16.80 -17.74
C THR A 146 5.68 -17.46 -18.59
N GLU A 147 5.89 -18.73 -18.94
CA GLU A 147 4.85 -19.53 -19.54
C GLU A 147 3.88 -19.99 -18.46
N SER A 148 2.66 -19.56 -18.56
CA SER A 148 1.63 -19.78 -17.54
C SER A 148 0.25 -19.91 -18.16
N VAL A 149 -0.65 -20.55 -17.40
CA VAL A 149 -2.05 -20.71 -17.76
C VAL A 149 -2.91 -20.07 -16.66
N PRO A 150 -3.89 -19.22 -16.98
CA PRO A 150 -4.82 -18.70 -15.98
C PRO A 150 -5.48 -19.83 -15.18
N LEU A 151 -5.65 -19.62 -13.87
CA LEU A 151 -6.31 -20.61 -13.00
C LEU A 151 -7.73 -20.93 -13.50
N ARG A 152 -8.43 -19.95 -14.07
CA ARG A 152 -9.74 -20.17 -14.72
C ARG A 152 -9.65 -21.26 -15.78
N GLU A 153 -8.68 -21.19 -16.67
CA GLU A 153 -8.51 -22.15 -17.77
C GLU A 153 -8.09 -23.52 -17.23
N TYR A 154 -7.19 -23.55 -16.23
CA TYR A 154 -6.81 -24.79 -15.56
C TYR A 154 -8.02 -25.49 -14.94
N LEU A 155 -8.89 -24.75 -14.22
CA LEU A 155 -10.09 -25.30 -13.61
C LEU A 155 -11.14 -25.78 -14.64
N LEU A 156 -11.24 -25.10 -15.79
CA LEU A 156 -12.16 -25.52 -16.88
C LEU A 156 -11.69 -26.78 -17.59
N ARG A 157 -10.39 -27.08 -17.60
CA ARG A 157 -9.82 -28.29 -18.16
C ARG A 157 -9.99 -29.52 -17.25
N ASN A 158 -10.29 -29.30 -15.97
CA ASN A 158 -10.55 -30.38 -15.01
C ASN A 158 -11.96 -30.95 -15.27
N GLU A 159 -12.08 -32.26 -15.45
CA GLU A 159 -13.35 -32.94 -15.75
C GLU A 159 -14.45 -32.65 -14.73
N GLU A 160 -14.08 -32.56 -13.43
CA GLU A 160 -15.03 -32.26 -12.37
C GLU A 160 -15.31 -30.73 -12.25
N GLY A 161 -14.53 -29.87 -12.88
CA GLY A 161 -14.63 -28.41 -12.80
C GLY A 161 -14.23 -27.81 -11.45
N TYR A 162 -13.79 -28.64 -10.47
CA TYR A 162 -13.28 -28.26 -9.15
C TYR A 162 -12.08 -29.12 -8.75
N ILE A 163 -11.33 -28.71 -7.72
CA ILE A 163 -10.18 -29.44 -7.17
C ILE A 163 -10.36 -29.72 -5.68
N SER A 164 -9.62 -30.72 -5.17
CA SER A 164 -9.62 -31.03 -3.72
C SER A 164 -8.97 -29.91 -2.90
N TRP A 165 -9.29 -29.85 -1.60
CA TRP A 165 -8.61 -28.90 -0.71
C TRP A 165 -7.09 -29.15 -0.64
N ASP A 166 -6.64 -30.40 -0.64
CA ASP A 166 -5.21 -30.71 -0.60
C ASP A 166 -4.46 -30.11 -1.81
N THR A 167 -5.05 -30.21 -2.99
CA THR A 167 -4.50 -29.58 -4.20
C THR A 167 -4.59 -28.05 -4.11
N ALA A 168 -5.75 -27.50 -3.73
CA ALA A 168 -5.97 -26.07 -3.59
C ALA A 168 -5.01 -25.44 -2.58
N ARG A 169 -4.78 -26.10 -1.44
CA ARG A 169 -3.87 -25.62 -0.40
C ARG A 169 -2.45 -25.40 -0.94
N LEU A 170 -1.92 -26.35 -1.71
CA LEU A 170 -0.58 -26.21 -2.31
C LEU A 170 -0.49 -25.03 -3.28
N MET A 171 -1.58 -24.75 -3.99
CA MET A 171 -1.65 -23.64 -4.95
C MET A 171 -1.85 -22.29 -4.29
N PHE A 172 -2.73 -22.17 -3.29
CA PHE A 172 -3.17 -20.91 -2.74
C PHE A 172 -2.32 -20.40 -1.57
N MET A 173 -1.68 -21.27 -0.77
CA MET A 173 -0.90 -20.80 0.40
C MET A 173 0.29 -19.91 0.03
N PRO A 174 1.08 -20.18 -1.03
CA PRO A 174 2.13 -19.27 -1.47
C PRO A 174 1.58 -17.90 -1.91
N VAL A 175 0.42 -17.88 -2.57
CA VAL A 175 -0.25 -16.63 -2.98
C VAL A 175 -0.69 -15.83 -1.76
N LEU A 176 -1.26 -16.50 -0.75
CA LEU A 176 -1.67 -15.86 0.51
C LEU A 176 -0.49 -15.18 1.21
N THR A 177 0.70 -15.82 1.21
CA THR A 177 1.94 -15.21 1.73
C THR A 177 2.35 -13.96 0.93
N THR A 178 2.13 -13.97 -0.39
CA THR A 178 2.38 -12.79 -1.23
C THR A 178 1.42 -11.65 -0.90
N ILE A 179 0.12 -11.95 -0.73
CA ILE A 179 -0.88 -10.94 -0.35
C ILE A 179 -0.52 -10.32 1.01
N GLU A 180 -0.10 -11.14 1.99
CA GLU A 180 0.37 -10.65 3.28
C GLU A 180 1.55 -9.68 3.16
N ALA A 181 2.54 -10.03 2.32
CA ALA A 181 3.68 -9.17 2.07
C ALA A 181 3.30 -7.85 1.38
N LEU A 182 2.33 -7.86 0.46
CA LEU A 182 1.78 -6.64 -0.16
C LEU A 182 1.11 -5.76 0.90
N HIS A 183 0.22 -6.33 1.73
CA HIS A 183 -0.46 -5.59 2.79
C HIS A 183 0.51 -4.99 3.80
N SER A 184 1.58 -5.71 4.16
CA SER A 184 2.65 -5.21 5.04
C SER A 184 3.43 -4.02 4.44
N ASN A 185 3.36 -3.83 3.13
CA ASN A 185 3.93 -2.68 2.41
C ASN A 185 2.86 -1.63 2.03
N GLY A 186 1.66 -1.71 2.59
CA GLY A 186 0.56 -0.77 2.35
C GLY A 186 -0.08 -0.89 0.96
N ILE A 187 0.12 -2.02 0.26
CA ILE A 187 -0.44 -2.27 -1.07
C ILE A 187 -1.61 -3.23 -0.97
N VAL A 188 -2.77 -2.83 -1.44
CA VAL A 188 -3.94 -3.69 -1.65
C VAL A 188 -4.07 -3.96 -3.15
N HIS A 189 -4.16 -5.23 -3.54
CA HIS A 189 -4.24 -5.63 -4.94
C HIS A 189 -5.58 -5.22 -5.57
N GLY A 190 -6.69 -5.46 -4.88
CA GLY A 190 -8.04 -5.05 -5.25
C GLY A 190 -8.66 -5.76 -6.47
N SER A 191 -7.92 -6.66 -7.15
CA SER A 191 -8.39 -7.32 -8.37
C SER A 191 -7.95 -8.78 -8.46
N ILE A 192 -8.07 -9.53 -7.36
CA ILE A 192 -7.72 -10.97 -7.32
C ILE A 192 -8.84 -11.77 -7.95
N THR A 193 -8.55 -12.47 -9.04
CA THR A 193 -9.50 -13.30 -9.78
C THR A 193 -8.81 -14.56 -10.31
N PRO A 194 -9.53 -15.60 -10.74
CA PRO A 194 -8.91 -16.76 -11.39
C PRO A 194 -8.18 -16.44 -12.70
N ASP A 195 -8.42 -15.28 -13.31
CA ASP A 195 -7.69 -14.83 -14.50
C ASP A 195 -6.36 -14.15 -14.14
N ASN A 196 -6.25 -13.61 -12.91
CA ASN A 196 -5.06 -12.97 -12.37
C ASN A 196 -4.20 -13.91 -11.49
N LEU A 197 -4.69 -15.13 -11.26
CA LEU A 197 -3.92 -16.22 -10.69
C LEU A 197 -3.45 -17.11 -11.84
N VAL A 198 -2.14 -17.18 -12.08
CA VAL A 198 -1.58 -17.91 -13.22
C VAL A 198 -0.74 -19.09 -12.75
N LEU A 199 -1.04 -20.28 -13.25
CA LEU A 199 -0.28 -21.50 -12.98
C LEU A 199 0.90 -21.58 -13.94
N CYS A 200 2.11 -21.55 -13.39
CA CYS A 200 3.35 -21.65 -14.14
C CYS A 200 3.78 -23.10 -14.36
N ARG A 201 4.73 -23.34 -15.27
CA ARG A 201 5.23 -24.69 -15.59
C ARG A 201 5.87 -25.40 -14.39
N ASP A 202 6.38 -24.67 -13.40
CA ASP A 202 6.94 -25.22 -12.16
C ASP A 202 5.87 -25.69 -11.16
N GLY A 203 4.59 -25.60 -11.52
CA GLY A 203 3.44 -25.98 -10.70
C GLY A 203 3.03 -24.95 -9.66
N LYS A 204 3.67 -23.79 -9.62
CA LYS A 204 3.31 -22.71 -8.70
C LYS A 204 2.29 -21.77 -9.31
N VAL A 205 1.44 -21.22 -8.44
CA VAL A 205 0.49 -20.17 -8.81
C VAL A 205 1.11 -18.82 -8.47
N HIS A 206 1.17 -17.96 -9.47
CA HIS A 206 1.62 -16.58 -9.31
C HIS A 206 0.42 -15.64 -9.40
N LEU A 207 0.50 -14.54 -8.67
CA LEU A 207 -0.45 -13.44 -8.75
C LEU A 207 0.08 -12.45 -9.80
N ALA A 208 -0.65 -12.27 -10.89
CA ALA A 208 -0.32 -11.38 -12.01
C ALA A 208 -1.54 -11.16 -12.91
N PRO A 209 -1.73 -9.97 -13.49
CA PRO A 209 -0.97 -8.75 -13.32
C PRO A 209 -1.35 -7.99 -12.05
N PHE A 210 -0.59 -6.93 -11.72
CA PHE A 210 -0.87 -6.05 -10.60
C PHE A 210 -1.36 -4.69 -11.12
N PRO A 211 -2.66 -4.38 -11.02
CA PRO A 211 -3.16 -3.02 -11.25
C PRO A 211 -2.81 -2.12 -10.05
N ILE A 212 -2.82 -0.82 -10.25
CA ILE A 212 -2.84 0.10 -9.10
C ILE A 212 -4.17 -0.04 -8.35
N THR A 213 -4.18 0.17 -7.04
CA THR A 213 -5.39 -0.01 -6.21
C THR A 213 -6.56 0.85 -6.71
N GLU A 214 -6.27 2.05 -7.22
CA GLU A 214 -7.26 2.97 -7.76
C GLU A 214 -8.01 2.40 -8.99
N ALA A 215 -7.43 1.47 -9.74
CA ALA A 215 -8.09 0.80 -10.86
C ALA A 215 -9.21 -0.15 -10.42
N SER A 216 -9.23 -0.50 -9.15
CA SER A 216 -10.21 -1.40 -8.54
C SER A 216 -11.32 -0.67 -7.80
N ASP A 217 -11.33 0.67 -7.82
CA ASP A 217 -12.28 1.54 -7.12
C ASP A 217 -13.16 2.28 -8.14
N LYS A 218 -14.46 2.02 -8.10
CA LYS A 218 -15.46 2.67 -8.97
C LYS A 218 -15.55 4.19 -8.77
N ALA A 219 -15.08 4.68 -7.62
CA ALA A 219 -15.09 6.10 -7.28
C ALA A 219 -13.99 6.91 -7.99
N THR A 220 -13.03 6.26 -8.62
CA THR A 220 -11.90 6.91 -9.29
C THR A 220 -12.24 7.33 -10.72
N ALA A 221 -11.31 8.05 -11.36
CA ALA A 221 -11.44 8.45 -12.75
C ALA A 221 -11.07 7.32 -13.74
N LEU A 222 -10.60 6.17 -13.26
CA LEU A 222 -10.26 5.01 -14.07
C LEU A 222 -11.51 4.21 -14.45
N GLU A 223 -11.45 3.50 -15.56
CA GLU A 223 -12.53 2.60 -15.97
C GLU A 223 -12.59 1.40 -15.02
N PHE A 224 -13.66 1.32 -14.22
CA PHE A 224 -13.86 0.23 -13.28
C PHE A 224 -14.33 -1.03 -14.02
N THR A 225 -13.64 -2.13 -13.79
CA THR A 225 -14.02 -3.44 -14.32
C THR A 225 -14.58 -4.31 -13.19
N GLU A 226 -15.87 -4.60 -13.26
CA GLU A 226 -16.51 -5.55 -12.35
C GLU A 226 -16.11 -6.99 -12.72
N ASN A 227 -15.67 -7.74 -11.70
CA ASN A 227 -15.44 -9.17 -11.80
C ASN A 227 -16.51 -9.89 -10.96
N GLU A 228 -17.57 -10.36 -11.61
CA GLU A 228 -18.73 -10.97 -10.96
C GLU A 228 -18.33 -12.11 -10.01
N GLY A 229 -18.73 -11.98 -8.73
CA GLY A 229 -18.40 -12.91 -7.66
C GLY A 229 -17.08 -12.62 -6.94
N TYR A 230 -16.16 -11.87 -7.55
CA TYR A 230 -14.82 -11.57 -7.00
C TYR A 230 -14.67 -10.13 -6.53
N THR A 231 -15.45 -9.19 -7.06
CA THR A 231 -15.45 -7.79 -6.66
C THR A 231 -16.19 -7.65 -5.33
N ALA A 232 -15.50 -7.12 -4.31
CA ALA A 232 -16.06 -6.89 -2.98
C ALA A 232 -16.99 -5.67 -2.98
N LEU A 233 -17.92 -5.61 -2.01
CA LEU A 233 -18.96 -4.57 -1.95
C LEU A 233 -18.38 -3.16 -1.89
N GLU A 234 -17.32 -2.96 -1.11
CA GLU A 234 -16.67 -1.67 -0.90
C GLU A 234 -16.02 -1.08 -2.17
N GLN A 235 -15.86 -1.86 -3.22
CA GLN A 235 -15.31 -1.40 -4.50
C GLN A 235 -16.35 -0.69 -5.38
N TYR A 236 -17.64 -0.78 -5.03
CA TYR A 236 -18.74 -0.21 -5.81
C TYR A 236 -19.14 1.19 -5.36
N ASP A 237 -18.80 1.60 -4.14
CA ASP A 237 -19.23 2.89 -3.57
C ASP A 237 -18.13 3.55 -2.73
N ASN A 238 -18.33 4.84 -2.41
CA ASN A 238 -17.41 5.65 -1.61
C ASN A 238 -17.63 5.53 -0.09
N LYS A 239 -18.52 4.64 0.37
CA LYS A 239 -18.84 4.53 1.79
C LYS A 239 -17.78 3.75 2.57
N HIS A 240 -17.11 2.84 1.89
CA HIS A 240 -16.09 1.98 2.47
C HIS A 240 -14.79 2.15 1.69
N ARG A 241 -13.66 2.02 2.37
CA ARG A 241 -12.35 2.07 1.72
C ARG A 241 -11.92 0.68 1.27
N ILE A 242 -11.28 0.60 0.11
CA ILE A 242 -10.53 -0.58 -0.32
C ILE A 242 -9.40 -0.81 0.69
N CYS A 243 -9.32 -2.01 1.24
CA CYS A 243 -8.40 -2.38 2.32
C CYS A 243 -7.98 -3.85 2.21
N ALA A 244 -7.15 -4.33 3.13
CA ALA A 244 -6.71 -5.73 3.16
C ALA A 244 -7.87 -6.74 3.11
N ALA A 245 -8.99 -6.43 3.77
CA ALA A 245 -10.18 -7.29 3.74
C ALA A 245 -10.81 -7.40 2.33
N THR A 246 -10.57 -6.44 1.43
CA THR A 246 -11.01 -6.51 0.03
C THR A 246 -10.31 -7.65 -0.71
N ASP A 247 -8.99 -7.78 -0.54
CA ASP A 247 -8.23 -8.88 -1.13
C ASP A 247 -8.61 -10.23 -0.52
N ILE A 248 -8.90 -10.28 0.79
CA ILE A 248 -9.37 -11.50 1.46
C ILE A 248 -10.70 -11.97 0.87
N TYR A 249 -11.64 -11.06 0.55
CA TYR A 249 -12.88 -11.41 -0.14
C TYR A 249 -12.60 -12.04 -1.50
N SER A 250 -11.86 -11.35 -2.35
CA SER A 250 -11.57 -11.78 -3.71
C SER A 250 -10.77 -13.09 -3.73
N PHE A 251 -9.81 -13.24 -2.82
CA PHE A 251 -9.03 -14.46 -2.67
C PHE A 251 -9.89 -15.64 -2.16
N SER A 252 -10.77 -15.39 -1.18
CA SER A 252 -11.74 -16.40 -0.72
C SER A 252 -12.70 -16.83 -1.84
N ALA A 253 -13.09 -15.89 -2.71
CA ALA A 253 -13.90 -16.19 -3.88
C ALA A 253 -13.16 -17.10 -4.89
N CYS A 254 -11.84 -16.91 -5.05
CA CYS A 254 -11.02 -17.80 -5.87
C CYS A 254 -10.93 -19.23 -5.28
N ILE A 255 -10.74 -19.34 -3.96
CA ILE A 255 -10.75 -20.64 -3.28
C ILE A 255 -12.14 -21.29 -3.40
N TYR A 256 -13.20 -20.52 -3.16
CA TYR A 256 -14.58 -21.02 -3.35
C TYR A 256 -14.78 -21.57 -4.77
N ARG A 257 -14.41 -20.80 -5.81
CA ARG A 257 -14.51 -21.26 -7.21
C ARG A 257 -13.73 -22.55 -7.46
N ALA A 258 -12.54 -22.64 -6.90
CA ALA A 258 -11.69 -23.82 -7.08
C ALA A 258 -12.27 -25.08 -6.39
N LEU A 259 -12.91 -24.95 -5.23
CA LEU A 259 -13.43 -26.07 -4.45
C LEU A 259 -14.87 -26.43 -4.81
N VAL A 260 -15.69 -25.47 -5.24
CA VAL A 260 -17.12 -25.65 -5.49
C VAL A 260 -17.42 -25.85 -6.98
N GLY A 261 -16.55 -25.38 -7.86
CA GLY A 261 -16.73 -25.49 -9.31
C GLY A 261 -17.57 -24.37 -9.94
N ALA A 262 -18.13 -23.46 -9.13
CA ALA A 262 -18.93 -22.31 -9.56
C ALA A 262 -18.46 -21.03 -8.88
N ASN A 263 -18.66 -19.86 -9.52
CA ASN A 263 -18.38 -18.58 -8.88
C ASN A 263 -19.35 -18.36 -7.71
N PRO A 264 -18.92 -17.70 -6.62
CA PRO A 264 -19.88 -17.24 -5.63
C PRO A 264 -20.80 -16.17 -6.26
N PRO A 265 -22.03 -15.99 -5.76
CA PRO A 265 -22.87 -14.88 -6.20
C PRO A 265 -22.21 -13.53 -5.92
N SER A 266 -22.48 -12.50 -6.74
CA SER A 266 -21.87 -11.18 -6.58
C SER A 266 -22.19 -10.56 -5.22
N ALA A 267 -21.25 -9.74 -4.68
CA ALA A 267 -21.41 -9.05 -3.41
C ALA A 267 -22.69 -8.18 -3.39
N VAL A 268 -23.00 -7.53 -4.51
CA VAL A 268 -24.18 -6.69 -4.66
C VAL A 268 -25.48 -7.52 -4.58
N SER A 269 -25.53 -8.69 -5.22
CA SER A 269 -26.70 -9.57 -5.13
C SER A 269 -26.86 -10.15 -3.72
N ARG A 270 -25.75 -10.42 -3.02
CA ARG A 270 -25.72 -10.94 -1.66
C ARG A 270 -26.08 -9.86 -0.61
N GLU A 271 -25.81 -8.58 -0.87
CA GLU A 271 -26.25 -7.48 -0.02
C GLU A 271 -27.77 -7.47 0.16
N ALA A 272 -28.51 -7.71 -0.93
CA ALA A 272 -29.96 -7.76 -0.89
C ALA A 272 -30.49 -9.06 -0.25
N ASN A 273 -29.82 -10.18 -0.47
CA ASN A 273 -30.20 -11.51 0.03
C ASN A 273 -28.99 -12.45 0.04
N ASP A 274 -28.32 -12.53 1.18
CA ASP A 274 -27.11 -13.36 1.30
C ASP A 274 -27.44 -14.86 1.24
N LYS A 275 -27.24 -15.42 0.08
CA LYS A 275 -27.40 -16.85 -0.22
C LYS A 275 -26.08 -17.46 -0.70
N LEU A 276 -25.02 -17.32 0.11
CA LEU A 276 -23.81 -18.09 -0.15
C LEU A 276 -24.07 -19.56 0.19
N MET A 277 -24.08 -20.42 -0.83
CA MET A 277 -24.40 -21.84 -0.67
C MET A 277 -23.29 -22.71 -1.22
N ILE A 278 -22.85 -23.69 -0.44
CA ILE A 278 -22.03 -24.80 -0.91
C ILE A 278 -22.95 -26.03 -1.00
N PRO A 279 -23.10 -26.67 -2.18
CA PRO A 279 -23.92 -27.89 -2.31
C PRO A 279 -23.46 -28.97 -1.32
N ASN A 280 -24.38 -29.67 -0.69
CA ASN A 280 -24.06 -30.68 0.34
C ASN A 280 -23.07 -31.74 -0.19
N THR A 281 -23.21 -32.20 -1.43
CA THR A 281 -22.32 -33.17 -2.07
C THR A 281 -20.87 -32.67 -2.20
N ILE A 282 -20.67 -31.36 -2.23
CA ILE A 282 -19.35 -30.72 -2.26
C ILE A 282 -18.89 -30.40 -0.84
N ALA A 283 -19.80 -29.91 0.02
CA ALA A 283 -19.49 -29.56 1.41
C ALA A 283 -18.93 -30.76 2.20
N GLU A 284 -19.41 -31.98 1.94
CA GLU A 284 -18.91 -33.21 2.54
C GLU A 284 -17.44 -33.53 2.16
N LYS A 285 -16.96 -32.98 1.04
CA LYS A 285 -15.58 -33.16 0.55
C LYS A 285 -14.62 -32.08 1.05
N ILE A 286 -15.13 -30.98 1.60
CA ILE A 286 -14.33 -29.84 2.07
C ILE A 286 -14.20 -29.90 3.59
N PRO A 287 -12.98 -29.81 4.16
CA PRO A 287 -12.81 -29.77 5.61
C PRO A 287 -13.60 -28.62 6.25
N MET A 288 -14.21 -28.85 7.41
CA MET A 288 -15.10 -27.88 8.07
C MET A 288 -14.40 -26.56 8.39
N HIS A 289 -13.11 -26.57 8.75
CA HIS A 289 -12.34 -25.35 9.00
C HIS A 289 -12.19 -24.51 7.74
N VAL A 290 -12.04 -25.11 6.57
CA VAL A 290 -11.98 -24.41 5.27
C VAL A 290 -13.33 -23.77 4.95
N ILE A 291 -14.45 -24.48 5.21
CA ILE A 291 -15.80 -23.90 5.05
C ILE A 291 -15.97 -22.67 5.94
N LYS A 292 -15.51 -22.74 7.22
CA LYS A 292 -15.55 -21.61 8.14
C LYS A 292 -14.71 -20.42 7.64
N ALA A 293 -13.51 -20.72 7.11
CA ALA A 293 -12.65 -19.69 6.50
C ALA A 293 -13.33 -19.00 5.32
N LEU A 294 -13.94 -19.79 4.41
CA LEU A 294 -14.69 -19.23 3.28
C LEU A 294 -15.87 -18.36 3.72
N VAL A 295 -16.64 -18.81 4.74
CA VAL A 295 -17.75 -18.02 5.30
C VAL A 295 -17.22 -16.71 5.92
N GLY A 296 -16.10 -16.75 6.63
CA GLY A 296 -15.47 -15.56 7.22
C GLY A 296 -14.88 -14.60 6.18
N GLY A 297 -14.20 -15.14 5.17
CA GLY A 297 -13.56 -14.34 4.10
C GLY A 297 -14.56 -13.77 3.09
N LEU A 298 -15.69 -14.45 2.87
CA LEU A 298 -16.74 -14.02 1.95
C LEU A 298 -17.86 -13.21 2.62
N GLN A 299 -17.67 -12.68 3.84
CA GLN A 299 -18.63 -11.73 4.42
C GLN A 299 -18.81 -10.53 3.51
N VAL A 300 -20.07 -10.14 3.25
CA VAL A 300 -20.39 -9.08 2.30
C VAL A 300 -19.82 -7.74 2.77
N TYR A 301 -20.03 -7.41 4.04
CA TYR A 301 -19.58 -6.15 4.63
C TYR A 301 -18.13 -6.29 5.16
N PRO A 302 -17.22 -5.38 4.80
CA PRO A 302 -15.82 -5.46 5.18
C PRO A 302 -15.61 -5.47 6.70
N GLU A 303 -16.45 -4.81 7.50
CA GLU A 303 -16.38 -4.79 8.98
C GLU A 303 -16.71 -6.14 9.63
N LYS A 304 -17.45 -7.01 8.95
CA LYS A 304 -17.79 -8.37 9.43
C LYS A 304 -16.83 -9.43 8.91
N ARG A 305 -15.98 -9.07 7.97
CA ARG A 305 -15.03 -9.96 7.30
C ARG A 305 -13.76 -10.14 8.14
N VAL A 306 -13.06 -11.24 7.93
CA VAL A 306 -11.69 -11.45 8.41
C VAL A 306 -10.82 -10.28 7.95
N LYS A 307 -10.03 -9.68 8.86
CA LYS A 307 -9.33 -8.41 8.61
C LYS A 307 -7.93 -8.58 8.09
N THR A 308 -7.23 -9.63 8.51
CA THR A 308 -5.83 -9.85 8.17
C THR A 308 -5.63 -11.19 7.48
N VAL A 309 -4.55 -11.29 6.72
CA VAL A 309 -4.16 -12.55 6.08
C VAL A 309 -3.78 -13.60 7.12
N ASP A 310 -3.20 -13.19 8.25
CA ASP A 310 -2.85 -14.11 9.32
C ASP A 310 -4.09 -14.75 9.94
N ASP A 311 -5.12 -13.94 10.27
CA ASP A 311 -6.39 -14.46 10.78
C ASP A 311 -7.06 -15.43 9.80
N PHE A 312 -6.99 -15.09 8.50
CA PHE A 312 -7.54 -15.96 7.45
C PHE A 312 -6.76 -17.27 7.32
N ARG A 313 -5.42 -17.22 7.46
CA ARG A 313 -4.55 -18.37 7.47
C ARG A 313 -4.82 -19.30 8.65
N GLU A 314 -5.04 -18.75 9.85
CA GLU A 314 -5.43 -19.53 11.03
C GLU A 314 -6.73 -20.26 10.80
N LEU A 315 -7.73 -19.60 10.20
CA LEU A 315 -8.99 -20.25 9.83
C LEU A 315 -8.81 -21.37 8.81
N LEU A 316 -7.86 -21.25 7.88
CA LEU A 316 -7.51 -22.29 6.91
C LEU A 316 -6.65 -23.42 7.51
N ASP A 317 -6.31 -23.35 8.81
CA ASP A 317 -5.40 -24.28 9.49
C ASP A 317 -4.06 -24.45 8.73
N ALA A 318 -3.56 -23.34 8.20
CA ALA A 318 -2.27 -23.29 7.53
C ALA A 318 -1.17 -22.92 8.53
N ALA A 319 -0.04 -23.64 8.47
CA ALA A 319 1.12 -23.26 9.27
C ALA A 319 1.50 -21.78 9.02
N PRO A 320 1.82 -21.00 10.05
CA PRO A 320 2.24 -19.61 9.85
C PRO A 320 3.43 -19.56 8.91
N ALA A 321 3.37 -18.65 7.93
CA ALA A 321 4.50 -18.42 7.04
C ALA A 321 5.70 -17.96 7.86
N VAL A 322 6.87 -18.55 7.61
CA VAL A 322 8.12 -17.99 8.12
C VAL A 322 8.23 -16.58 7.50
N ARG A 323 8.04 -15.55 8.32
CA ARG A 323 8.15 -14.16 7.88
C ARG A 323 9.51 -13.99 7.23
N ALA A 324 9.55 -13.82 5.93
CA ALA A 324 10.72 -13.31 5.26
C ALA A 324 10.89 -11.86 5.77
N LYS A 325 11.75 -11.67 6.78
CA LYS A 325 12.22 -10.32 7.13
C LYS A 325 12.79 -9.75 5.85
N ALA A 326 12.17 -8.72 5.32
CA ALA A 326 12.80 -7.88 4.32
C ALA A 326 14.09 -7.38 4.97
N ALA A 327 15.21 -7.95 4.57
CA ALA A 327 16.53 -7.49 4.97
C ALA A 327 16.66 -6.08 4.39
N VAL A 328 16.61 -5.09 5.27
CA VAL A 328 17.18 -3.78 4.98
C VAL A 328 18.68 -4.02 4.96
N GLU A 329 19.22 -4.35 3.80
CA GLU A 329 20.67 -4.34 3.58
C GLU A 329 21.13 -2.88 3.58
N HIS A 330 21.81 -2.51 4.65
CA HIS A 330 22.77 -1.41 4.61
C HIS A 330 23.87 -1.80 3.61
N GLU A 331 24.10 -0.95 2.61
CA GLU A 331 25.31 -0.97 1.81
C GLU A 331 26.52 -0.79 2.72
N ASP A 332 27.20 -1.88 3.01
CA ASP A 332 28.57 -1.84 3.54
C ASP A 332 29.56 -2.04 2.39
N VAL A 333 30.30 -0.98 2.18
CA VAL A 333 31.46 -0.86 1.30
C VAL A 333 32.49 -1.95 1.66
N TYR A 334 32.86 -2.76 0.69
CA TYR A 334 33.97 -3.71 0.78
C TYR A 334 35.28 -3.03 1.14
N GLN A 335 35.89 -3.42 2.22
CA GLN A 335 37.34 -3.43 2.41
C GLN A 335 37.79 -4.78 2.94
N GLU A 336 38.69 -5.42 2.17
CA GLU A 336 39.42 -6.62 2.54
C GLU A 336 40.35 -6.39 3.72
N GLY A 337 40.50 -7.39 4.58
CA GLY A 337 41.74 -7.60 5.31
C GLY A 337 41.66 -8.18 6.71
N ALA A 338 41.91 -9.49 6.83
CA ALA A 338 42.66 -10.17 7.89
C ALA A 338 42.10 -10.40 9.30
N LYS A 339 41.82 -11.68 9.56
CA LYS A 339 42.19 -12.52 10.72
C LYS A 339 42.06 -12.03 12.16
N GLY A 340 41.27 -12.80 12.94
CA GLY A 340 41.74 -13.23 14.26
C GLY A 340 40.88 -12.86 15.46
N GLY A 341 40.34 -13.91 16.13
CA GLY A 341 40.27 -13.95 17.61
C GLY A 341 39.04 -13.41 18.31
N TYR A 342 38.25 -14.32 18.86
CA TYR A 342 37.37 -14.04 20.03
C TYR A 342 38.18 -13.50 21.20
N PRO A 343 37.64 -12.64 22.04
CA PRO A 343 37.20 -13.12 23.36
C PRO A 343 35.89 -12.52 23.87
N ASP A 344 35.25 -13.31 24.75
CA ASP A 344 34.25 -12.92 25.75
C ASP A 344 34.64 -11.65 26.49
N TYR A 345 33.68 -10.81 26.85
CA TYR A 345 33.68 -10.14 28.16
C TYR A 345 32.32 -9.59 28.59
N ASP A 346 32.08 -9.83 29.86
CA ASP A 346 31.06 -9.36 30.78
C ASP A 346 30.94 -7.84 30.92
N ASP A 347 29.76 -7.47 31.41
CA ASP A 347 29.43 -6.35 32.30
C ASP A 347 30.22 -5.02 32.20
N ALA A 348 29.51 -3.92 31.95
CA ALA A 348 29.76 -2.69 32.72
C ALA A 348 28.60 -1.67 32.66
N LYS A 349 28.18 -1.38 33.85
CA LYS A 349 27.42 -0.21 34.32
C LYS A 349 27.84 1.12 33.70
N GLY A 350 26.83 1.97 33.41
CA GLY A 350 26.95 3.40 33.66
C GLY A 350 27.02 4.31 32.45
N ASP A 351 25.95 5.06 32.21
CA ASP A 351 26.16 6.49 31.94
C ASP A 351 24.91 7.35 32.23
N LYS A 352 24.74 7.70 33.51
CA LYS A 352 23.83 8.76 33.97
C LYS A 352 24.29 10.20 33.60
N LYS A 353 25.44 10.36 32.97
CA LYS A 353 26.01 11.70 32.68
C LYS A 353 25.61 12.28 31.32
N ARG A 354 25.16 11.49 30.36
CA ARG A 354 24.74 12.01 29.05
C ARG A 354 23.37 12.69 29.04
N LYS A 355 22.44 12.26 29.89
CA LYS A 355 21.12 12.91 30.01
C LYS A 355 21.16 14.29 30.61
N ALA A 356 22.11 14.58 31.50
CA ALA A 356 22.25 15.91 32.12
C ALA A 356 22.77 16.97 31.15
N VAL A 357 23.64 16.64 30.21
CA VAL A 357 24.19 17.57 29.22
C VAL A 357 23.13 18.01 28.20
N VAL A 358 22.25 17.08 27.78
CA VAL A 358 21.16 17.40 26.84
C VAL A 358 20.15 18.36 27.46
N TRP A 359 19.79 18.20 28.74
CA TRP A 359 18.87 19.10 29.46
C TRP A 359 19.46 20.47 29.69
N VAL A 360 20.77 20.58 29.94
CA VAL A 360 21.45 21.89 30.09
C VAL A 360 21.45 22.65 28.75
N LEU A 361 21.65 21.99 27.61
CA LEU A 361 21.57 22.62 26.30
C LEU A 361 20.16 23.10 25.94
N VAL A 362 19.13 22.32 26.28
CA VAL A 362 17.74 22.73 26.08
C VAL A 362 17.38 23.94 26.92
N ILE A 363 17.80 24.01 28.17
CA ILE A 363 17.56 25.17 29.05
C ILE A 363 18.30 26.43 28.54
N LEU A 364 19.51 26.29 28.01
CA LEU A 364 20.25 27.43 27.43
C LEU A 364 19.60 27.95 26.14
N ILE A 365 19.02 27.09 25.31
CA ILE A 365 18.29 27.48 24.09
C ILE A 365 17.00 28.22 24.47
N VAL A 366 16.25 27.73 25.44
CA VAL A 366 15.02 28.40 25.94
C VAL A 366 15.34 29.74 26.58
N ALA A 367 16.44 29.85 27.32
CA ALA A 367 16.88 31.11 27.90
C ALA A 367 17.34 32.14 26.85
N ALA A 368 17.96 31.68 25.75
CA ALA A 368 18.37 32.54 24.63
C ALA A 368 17.17 33.09 23.86
N ILE A 369 16.14 32.25 23.66
CA ILE A 369 14.87 32.68 23.02
C ILE A 369 14.12 33.66 23.90
N ALA A 370 14.04 33.43 25.22
CA ALA A 370 13.41 34.36 26.16
C ALA A 370 14.14 35.71 26.23
N ALA A 371 15.47 35.71 26.14
CA ALA A 371 16.27 36.92 26.08
C ALA A 371 16.07 37.71 24.78
N ALA A 372 15.94 37.01 23.64
CA ALA A 372 15.65 37.62 22.35
C ALA A 372 14.25 38.28 22.32
N VAL A 373 13.24 37.60 22.87
CA VAL A 373 11.87 38.15 23.00
C VAL A 373 11.84 39.34 23.96
N TYR A 374 12.61 39.29 25.05
CA TYR A 374 12.72 40.42 26.01
C TYR A 374 13.38 41.67 25.39
N VAL A 375 14.42 41.48 24.57
CA VAL A 375 15.08 42.59 23.85
C VAL A 375 14.15 43.22 22.81
N VAL A 376 13.35 42.44 22.10
CA VAL A 376 12.39 42.97 21.11
C VAL A 376 11.23 43.71 21.77
N GLN A 377 10.78 43.31 22.96
CA GLN A 377 9.71 44.00 23.69
C GLN A 377 10.14 45.23 24.46
N PHE A 378 11.42 45.38 24.78
CA PHE A 378 11.93 46.51 25.58
C PHE A 378 12.76 47.55 24.83
N SER A 379 13.00 47.39 23.51
CA SER A 379 13.69 48.40 22.68
C SER A 379 12.80 49.55 22.20
N GLY A 380 11.58 49.63 22.70
CA GLY A 380 10.59 50.65 22.36
C GLY A 380 10.63 51.90 23.25
N LEU A 381 11.77 52.26 23.86
CA LEU A 381 11.92 53.49 24.62
C LEU A 381 13.24 54.16 24.27
N ILE A 382 13.30 54.93 23.19
CA ILE A 382 14.03 56.21 23.10
C ILE A 382 13.41 57.01 21.96
N ASP A 383 12.58 57.94 22.36
CA ASP A 383 12.13 59.06 21.56
C ASP A 383 13.29 60.07 21.45
N ASN A 384 13.60 60.53 20.25
CA ASN A 384 14.11 61.87 20.06
C ASN A 384 14.01 62.36 18.61
N ASN A 385 13.07 63.19 18.46
CA ASN A 385 12.86 64.27 17.52
C ASN A 385 14.10 64.80 16.81
N LYS A 386 14.10 64.71 15.46
CA LYS A 386 14.57 65.78 14.58
C LYS A 386 14.03 65.66 13.18
N ASP A 387 13.28 66.66 12.79
CA ASP A 387 12.80 66.93 11.44
C ASP A 387 13.87 66.69 10.37
N ASN A 388 13.55 65.80 9.41
CA ASN A 388 14.05 65.92 8.04
C ASN A 388 12.98 65.34 7.10
N THR A 389 12.24 66.26 6.48
CA THR A 389 11.38 66.00 5.34
C THR A 389 12.18 65.40 4.21
N THR A 390 12.10 64.09 4.09
CA THR A 390 12.42 63.38 2.85
C THR A 390 11.10 62.79 2.35
N THR A 391 10.63 63.28 1.25
CA THR A 391 9.46 62.80 0.51
C THR A 391 9.72 61.34 0.09
N SER A 392 9.28 60.39 0.88
CA SER A 392 9.25 58.99 0.45
C SER A 392 8.09 58.80 -0.52
N ALA A 393 8.37 58.13 -1.61
CA ALA A 393 7.33 57.68 -2.55
C ALA A 393 6.25 56.89 -1.78
N PRO A 394 4.97 56.96 -2.14
CA PRO A 394 3.91 56.22 -1.46
C PRO A 394 4.24 54.72 -1.47
N ILE A 395 4.32 54.14 -0.29
CA ILE A 395 4.50 52.68 -0.13
C ILE A 395 3.27 52.06 -0.77
N LYS A 396 3.50 51.17 -1.73
CA LYS A 396 2.43 50.39 -2.33
C LYS A 396 1.91 49.39 -1.29
N THR A 397 0.60 49.32 -1.15
CA THR A 397 -0.05 48.37 -0.25
C THR A 397 -0.89 47.39 -1.06
N HIS A 398 -1.00 46.14 -0.61
CA HIS A 398 -1.73 45.08 -1.24
C HIS A 398 -2.66 44.41 -0.23
N GLN A 399 -3.83 43.98 -0.73
CA GLN A 399 -4.78 43.21 0.09
C GLN A 399 -4.37 41.73 0.07
N VAL A 400 -4.23 41.14 1.25
CA VAL A 400 -3.82 39.73 1.40
C VAL A 400 -4.93 38.81 0.93
N PRO A 401 -4.64 37.90 -0.04
CA PRO A 401 -5.60 36.89 -0.49
C PRO A 401 -5.93 35.86 0.61
N ASN A 402 -7.03 35.15 0.44
CA ASN A 402 -7.33 34.01 1.26
C ASN A 402 -6.59 32.77 0.70
N PHE A 403 -5.53 32.36 1.38
CA PHE A 403 -4.77 31.15 1.04
C PHE A 403 -5.29 29.91 1.76
N VAL A 404 -6.21 30.07 2.72
CA VAL A 404 -6.78 29.00 3.53
C VAL A 404 -8.13 28.58 2.95
N GLY A 405 -8.39 27.28 2.88
CA GLY A 405 -9.69 26.73 2.45
C GLY A 405 -9.93 26.69 0.94
N ALA A 406 -9.02 27.22 0.12
CA ALA A 406 -9.10 27.14 -1.34
C ALA A 406 -8.32 25.95 -1.91
N GLY A 407 -7.70 25.12 -1.07
CA GLY A 407 -6.94 23.95 -1.48
C GLY A 407 -5.56 24.26 -2.09
N TYR A 408 -5.01 25.44 -1.82
CA TYR A 408 -3.67 25.80 -2.31
C TYR A 408 -2.58 24.98 -1.65
N THR A 409 -1.60 24.59 -2.46
CA THR A 409 -0.36 23.95 -2.04
C THR A 409 0.79 24.97 -2.00
N GLN A 410 1.93 24.60 -1.39
CA GLN A 410 3.14 25.40 -1.46
C GLN A 410 3.54 25.72 -2.91
N SER A 411 3.46 24.73 -3.80
CA SER A 411 3.81 24.88 -5.21
C SER A 411 2.92 25.90 -5.94
N ASP A 412 1.63 25.98 -5.59
CA ASP A 412 0.71 26.95 -6.18
C ASP A 412 1.10 28.38 -5.84
N ILE A 413 1.58 28.62 -4.61
CA ILE A 413 2.06 29.93 -4.15
C ILE A 413 3.41 30.28 -4.79
N GLU A 414 4.37 29.35 -4.77
CA GLU A 414 5.70 29.56 -5.33
C GLU A 414 5.68 29.84 -6.83
N ASN A 415 4.74 29.24 -7.58
CA ASN A 415 4.60 29.46 -9.01
C ASN A 415 3.72 30.66 -9.37
N ASN A 416 3.11 31.35 -8.42
CA ASN A 416 2.28 32.52 -8.70
C ASN A 416 3.13 33.81 -8.65
N GLY A 417 3.63 34.24 -9.82
CA GLY A 417 4.47 35.41 -9.94
C GLY A 417 3.83 36.70 -9.42
N ALA A 418 2.51 36.88 -9.60
CA ALA A 418 1.81 38.08 -9.13
C ALA A 418 1.79 38.20 -7.61
N TRP A 419 1.64 37.10 -6.90
CA TRP A 419 1.72 37.11 -5.42
C TRP A 419 3.15 37.28 -4.91
N ASN A 420 4.12 36.65 -5.57
CA ASN A 420 5.55 36.74 -5.20
C ASN A 420 6.15 38.14 -5.47
N GLU A 421 5.54 38.93 -6.35
CA GLU A 421 5.87 40.37 -6.51
C GLU A 421 5.32 41.24 -5.38
N GLN A 422 4.20 40.84 -4.75
CA GLN A 422 3.48 41.61 -3.74
C GLN A 422 3.88 41.25 -2.31
N PHE A 423 4.19 39.97 -2.05
CA PHE A 423 4.42 39.40 -0.71
C PHE A 423 5.68 38.53 -0.70
N LYS A 424 6.22 38.31 0.49
CA LYS A 424 7.23 37.29 0.75
C LYS A 424 6.56 36.13 1.48
N PHE A 425 6.77 34.89 1.02
CA PHE A 425 6.19 33.72 1.66
C PHE A 425 7.24 32.90 2.39
N THR A 426 6.87 32.45 3.58
CA THR A 426 7.63 31.46 4.36
C THR A 426 6.69 30.31 4.67
N PHE A 427 7.15 29.07 4.44
CA PHE A 427 6.34 27.87 4.67
C PHE A 427 6.81 27.14 5.91
N GLN A 428 5.85 26.69 6.71
CA GLN A 428 6.09 25.80 7.84
C GLN A 428 5.13 24.62 7.80
N GLY A 429 5.61 23.42 8.14
CA GLY A 429 4.79 22.21 8.13
C GLY A 429 4.27 21.89 9.53
N GLU A 430 2.96 21.63 9.67
CA GLU A 430 2.31 21.20 10.91
C GLU A 430 1.37 20.04 10.61
N TYR A 431 1.23 19.09 11.53
CA TYR A 431 0.26 18.00 11.37
C TYR A 431 -1.18 18.50 11.54
N SER A 432 -2.09 17.99 10.74
CA SER A 432 -3.53 18.30 10.78
C SER A 432 -4.34 17.06 10.50
N SER A 433 -5.35 16.77 11.35
CA SER A 433 -6.32 15.69 11.10
C SER A 433 -7.40 16.08 10.09
N ASP A 434 -7.61 17.39 9.91
CA ASP A 434 -8.75 17.94 9.18
C ASP A 434 -8.38 18.46 7.78
N THR A 435 -7.08 18.46 7.48
CA THR A 435 -6.57 18.97 6.21
C THR A 435 -5.61 17.98 5.57
N GLU A 436 -5.81 17.67 4.31
CA GLU A 436 -4.95 16.77 3.55
C GLU A 436 -3.49 17.26 3.53
N GLU A 437 -2.55 16.31 3.44
CA GLU A 437 -1.13 16.59 3.33
C GLU A 437 -0.84 17.46 2.11
N GLY A 438 0.01 18.48 2.30
CA GLY A 438 0.41 19.41 1.25
C GLY A 438 -0.49 20.64 1.09
N ILE A 439 -1.65 20.68 1.74
CA ILE A 439 -2.60 21.80 1.64
C ILE A 439 -2.30 22.87 2.71
N ILE A 440 -2.39 24.13 2.32
CA ILE A 440 -2.24 25.28 3.23
C ILE A 440 -3.52 25.45 4.07
N PHE A 441 -3.40 25.44 5.39
CA PHE A 441 -4.53 25.51 6.30
C PHE A 441 -4.45 26.62 7.36
N LYS A 442 -3.30 27.34 7.44
CA LYS A 442 -3.17 28.56 8.26
C LYS A 442 -2.34 29.60 7.50
N GLN A 443 -2.65 30.87 7.71
CA GLN A 443 -1.84 32.02 7.26
C GLN A 443 -1.66 33.01 8.40
N SER A 444 -0.48 33.65 8.49
CA SER A 444 -0.13 34.54 9.60
C SER A 444 -0.78 35.92 9.53
N VAL A 445 -1.19 36.34 8.34
CA VAL A 445 -1.91 37.59 8.09
C VAL A 445 -3.30 37.25 7.57
N ASN A 446 -4.32 37.91 8.11
CA ASN A 446 -5.71 37.58 7.74
C ASN A 446 -6.02 37.94 6.29
N ALA A 447 -6.85 37.10 5.65
CA ALA A 447 -7.37 37.39 4.33
C ALA A 447 -8.17 38.71 4.34
N GLY A 448 -7.92 39.57 3.33
CA GLY A 448 -8.55 40.88 3.21
C GLY A 448 -7.82 41.99 3.96
N GLU A 449 -6.82 41.70 4.75
CA GLU A 449 -5.99 42.70 5.42
C GLU A 449 -5.09 43.40 4.39
N THR A 450 -4.91 44.72 4.54
CA THR A 450 -4.06 45.55 3.66
C THR A 450 -2.69 45.70 4.28
N VAL A 451 -1.65 45.25 3.60
CA VAL A 451 -0.26 45.29 4.08
C VAL A 451 0.66 45.90 3.04
N ASP A 452 1.84 46.32 3.47
CA ASP A 452 2.85 46.91 2.58
C ASP A 452 3.43 45.87 1.61
N GLU A 453 3.80 46.30 0.42
CA GLU A 453 4.50 45.46 -0.57
C GLU A 453 5.76 44.82 0.02
N GLY A 454 5.91 43.53 -0.13
CA GLY A 454 7.02 42.76 0.42
C GLY A 454 6.81 42.28 1.86
N THR A 455 5.60 42.45 2.45
CA THR A 455 5.26 41.90 3.75
C THR A 455 5.42 40.37 3.73
N GLU A 456 6.03 39.83 4.79
CA GLU A 456 6.19 38.39 4.95
C GLU A 456 4.91 37.75 5.48
N ILE A 457 4.42 36.73 4.75
CA ILE A 457 3.26 35.91 5.12
C ILE A 457 3.76 34.50 5.39
N ILE A 458 3.56 34.01 6.61
CA ILE A 458 3.85 32.62 6.96
C ILE A 458 2.62 31.78 6.64
N LEU A 459 2.82 30.78 5.78
CA LEU A 459 1.79 29.81 5.39
C LEU A 459 2.10 28.46 6.04
N THR A 460 1.10 27.88 6.74
CA THR A 460 1.25 26.57 7.36
C THR A 460 0.67 25.51 6.43
N VAL A 461 1.52 24.56 6.03
CA VAL A 461 1.19 23.43 5.14
C VAL A 461 0.92 22.20 5.99
N SER A 462 -0.15 21.50 5.72
CA SER A 462 -0.49 20.27 6.40
C SER A 462 0.53 19.17 6.07
N LYS A 463 1.00 18.47 7.10
CA LYS A 463 1.77 17.21 6.99
C LYS A 463 0.85 15.98 7.04
N GLY A 464 -0.47 16.17 6.91
CA GLY A 464 -1.46 15.13 7.12
C GLY A 464 -1.62 14.73 8.58
N ILE A 465 -2.15 13.55 8.81
CA ILE A 465 -2.36 13.00 10.16
C ILE A 465 -1.01 12.53 10.72
N GLN A 466 -0.70 12.93 11.94
CA GLN A 466 0.47 12.40 12.64
C GLN A 466 0.24 10.92 12.96
N THR A 467 1.11 10.04 12.47
CA THR A 467 1.01 8.60 12.65
C THR A 467 2.22 8.04 13.41
N GLN A 468 2.00 6.92 14.08
CA GLN A 468 3.03 6.13 14.75
C GLN A 468 2.81 4.63 14.48
N THR A 469 3.88 3.85 14.55
CA THR A 469 3.78 2.39 14.44
C THR A 469 3.35 1.81 15.77
N VAL A 470 2.28 1.00 15.78
CA VAL A 470 1.81 0.29 16.97
C VAL A 470 2.84 -0.79 17.33
N PRO A 471 3.45 -0.76 18.53
CA PRO A 471 4.43 -1.77 18.93
C PRO A 471 3.77 -3.13 19.17
N ASP A 472 4.55 -4.20 19.06
CA ASP A 472 4.11 -5.54 19.47
C ASP A 472 4.21 -5.67 20.99
N VAL A 473 3.06 -5.65 21.64
CA VAL A 473 2.92 -5.73 23.11
C VAL A 473 2.46 -7.09 23.60
N ARG A 474 2.41 -8.11 22.73
CA ARG A 474 1.99 -9.47 23.10
C ARG A 474 2.91 -10.07 24.15
N GLY A 475 2.30 -10.70 25.15
CA GLY A 475 3.01 -11.34 26.28
C GLY A 475 3.52 -10.36 27.34
N LEU A 476 3.39 -9.05 27.15
CA LEU A 476 3.66 -8.06 28.20
C LEU A 476 2.54 -8.05 29.25
N THR A 477 2.85 -7.53 30.44
CA THR A 477 1.80 -7.20 31.39
C THR A 477 0.92 -6.08 30.84
N LEU A 478 -0.33 -6.01 31.25
CA LEU A 478 -1.23 -4.92 30.85
C LEU A 478 -0.63 -3.54 31.17
N GLU A 479 0.03 -3.41 32.32
CA GLU A 479 0.65 -2.15 32.74
C GLU A 479 1.78 -1.71 31.81
N ASP A 480 2.71 -2.62 31.47
CA ASP A 480 3.83 -2.33 30.57
C ASP A 480 3.35 -2.06 29.14
N ALA A 481 2.37 -2.82 28.66
CA ALA A 481 1.79 -2.63 27.34
C ALA A 481 1.08 -1.27 27.21
N THR A 482 0.27 -0.91 28.22
CA THR A 482 -0.44 0.38 28.27
C THR A 482 0.57 1.52 28.26
N LYS A 483 1.57 1.47 29.11
CA LYS A 483 2.61 2.49 29.20
C LYS A 483 3.34 2.68 27.87
N GLN A 484 3.72 1.60 27.20
CA GLN A 484 4.42 1.66 25.92
C GLN A 484 3.57 2.29 24.81
N LEU A 485 2.28 1.99 24.77
CA LEU A 485 1.34 2.54 23.80
C LEU A 485 1.02 4.02 24.07
N GLU A 486 0.82 4.39 25.35
CA GLU A 486 0.56 5.78 25.75
C GLU A 486 1.77 6.69 25.52
N GLU A 487 3.00 6.20 25.70
CA GLU A 487 4.24 6.95 25.39
C GLU A 487 4.35 7.29 23.89
N LEU A 488 3.72 6.50 23.02
CA LEU A 488 3.60 6.75 21.58
C LEU A 488 2.37 7.60 21.21
N GLY A 489 1.55 7.95 22.21
CA GLY A 489 0.38 8.80 22.05
C GLY A 489 -0.90 8.08 21.69
N PHE A 490 -0.97 6.77 21.76
CA PHE A 490 -2.20 5.99 21.58
C PHE A 490 -3.09 6.04 22.82
N LYS A 491 -4.39 5.86 22.62
CA LYS A 491 -5.32 5.56 23.72
C LYS A 491 -5.41 4.04 23.87
N VAL A 492 -5.53 3.55 25.09
CA VAL A 492 -5.59 2.11 25.36
C VAL A 492 -6.89 1.75 26.07
N SER A 493 -7.55 0.73 25.55
CA SER A 493 -8.66 0.05 26.23
C SER A 493 -8.45 -1.46 26.21
N THR A 494 -9.22 -2.21 26.98
CA THR A 494 -9.00 -3.63 27.18
C THR A 494 -10.26 -4.44 27.02
N VAL A 495 -10.11 -5.65 26.47
CA VAL A 495 -11.16 -6.69 26.44
C VAL A 495 -10.60 -7.95 27.10
N ALA A 496 -11.28 -8.46 28.12
CA ALA A 496 -10.90 -9.71 28.76
C ALA A 496 -11.17 -10.90 27.84
N VAL A 497 -10.20 -11.80 27.71
CA VAL A 497 -10.35 -13.07 27.02
C VAL A 497 -10.25 -14.25 28.00
N TYR A 498 -10.89 -15.35 27.64
CA TYR A 498 -10.88 -16.56 28.44
C TYR A 498 -9.45 -17.08 28.66
N ASN A 499 -9.15 -17.49 29.90
CA ASN A 499 -7.89 -18.09 30.30
C ASN A 499 -8.15 -19.52 30.79
N ASP A 500 -7.60 -20.49 30.07
CA ASP A 500 -7.71 -21.93 30.39
C ASP A 500 -6.72 -22.40 31.48
N GLY A 501 -5.99 -21.48 32.10
CA GLY A 501 -4.96 -21.74 33.10
C GLY A 501 -3.57 -21.98 32.53
N THR A 502 -3.38 -21.91 31.22
CA THR A 502 -2.06 -22.04 30.58
C THR A 502 -1.35 -20.71 30.43
N HIS A 503 -2.07 -19.58 30.61
CA HIS A 503 -1.55 -18.22 30.46
C HIS A 503 -1.56 -17.46 31.80
N ILE A 504 -0.64 -16.50 31.91
CA ILE A 504 -0.58 -15.63 33.10
C ILE A 504 -1.71 -14.60 32.99
N ALA A 505 -2.54 -14.50 34.03
CA ALA A 505 -3.59 -13.48 34.10
C ALA A 505 -3.01 -12.06 33.96
N ASN A 506 -3.78 -11.13 33.38
CA ASN A 506 -3.38 -9.74 33.10
C ASN A 506 -2.17 -9.60 32.16
N THR A 507 -1.92 -10.60 31.30
CA THR A 507 -0.99 -10.44 30.17
C THR A 507 -1.73 -10.26 28.85
N VAL A 508 -1.13 -9.52 27.94
CA VAL A 508 -1.71 -9.20 26.62
C VAL A 508 -1.60 -10.42 25.70
N LYS A 509 -2.73 -10.88 25.19
CA LYS A 509 -2.81 -11.91 24.15
C LYS A 509 -2.49 -11.32 22.78
N ASN A 510 -3.20 -10.25 22.40
CA ASN A 510 -3.08 -9.56 21.12
C ASN A 510 -3.77 -8.19 21.20
N THR A 511 -3.66 -7.37 20.15
CA THR A 511 -4.60 -6.26 19.92
C THR A 511 -5.91 -6.82 19.41
N ASP A 512 -7.04 -6.18 19.74
CA ASP A 512 -8.35 -6.59 19.24
C ASP A 512 -8.43 -6.35 17.72
N ALA A 513 -9.16 -7.19 17.00
CA ALA A 513 -9.31 -7.11 15.54
C ALA A 513 -10.02 -5.82 15.06
N SER A 514 -10.72 -5.11 15.94
CA SER A 514 -11.35 -3.82 15.66
C SER A 514 -10.45 -2.60 15.87
N ALA A 515 -9.20 -2.81 16.34
CA ALA A 515 -8.22 -1.79 16.67
C ALA A 515 -6.96 -1.91 15.80
N PRO A 516 -6.10 -0.88 15.73
CA PRO A 516 -4.83 -0.96 15.03
C PRO A 516 -3.98 -2.14 15.50
N ALA A 517 -3.54 -2.97 14.56
CA ALA A 517 -2.76 -4.16 14.87
C ALA A 517 -1.30 -3.83 15.20
N ALA A 518 -0.65 -4.70 15.97
CA ALA A 518 0.79 -4.60 16.21
C ALA A 518 1.57 -4.57 14.89
N GLY A 519 2.48 -3.60 14.74
CA GLY A 519 3.26 -3.35 13.52
C GLY A 519 2.55 -2.50 12.46
N SER A 520 1.27 -2.15 12.61
CA SER A 520 0.57 -1.23 11.72
C SER A 520 0.91 0.23 12.04
N ILE A 521 0.72 1.11 11.04
CA ILE A 521 0.80 2.56 11.23
C ILE A 521 -0.60 3.04 11.58
N ALA A 522 -0.74 3.74 12.71
CA ALA A 522 -2.00 4.27 13.21
C ALA A 522 -1.86 5.76 13.57
N ALA A 523 -2.98 6.49 13.60
CA ALA A 523 -2.97 7.90 13.97
C ALA A 523 -2.65 8.08 15.46
N VAL A 524 -1.86 9.10 15.79
CA VAL A 524 -1.64 9.49 17.19
C VAL A 524 -2.98 9.92 17.80
N GLY A 525 -3.31 9.35 18.96
CA GLY A 525 -4.61 9.52 19.62
C GLY A 525 -5.66 8.48 19.24
N GLU A 526 -5.36 7.58 18.29
CA GLU A 526 -6.22 6.43 17.97
C GLU A 526 -6.25 5.42 19.12
N GLU A 527 -7.36 4.72 19.27
CA GLU A 527 -7.56 3.75 20.36
C GLU A 527 -7.04 2.38 19.95
N VAL A 528 -6.12 1.83 20.76
CA VAL A 528 -5.64 0.46 20.66
C VAL A 528 -6.33 -0.39 21.71
N ILE A 529 -7.07 -1.41 21.29
CA ILE A 529 -7.82 -2.30 22.17
C ILE A 529 -6.98 -3.55 22.41
N LEU A 530 -6.64 -3.84 23.66
CA LEU A 530 -5.84 -4.99 24.05
C LEU A 530 -6.73 -6.15 24.52
N GLN A 531 -6.53 -7.31 23.94
CA GLN A 531 -7.08 -8.57 24.46
C GLN A 531 -6.19 -9.04 25.61
N VAL A 532 -6.75 -9.18 26.81
CA VAL A 532 -6.01 -9.50 28.03
C VAL A 532 -6.55 -10.78 28.65
N TYR A 533 -5.68 -11.71 29.02
CA TYR A 533 -6.10 -12.93 29.68
C TYR A 533 -6.68 -12.64 31.07
N GLY A 534 -7.93 -13.06 31.28
CA GLY A 534 -8.63 -12.97 32.58
C GLY A 534 -8.04 -13.88 33.67
N GLU A 535 -8.55 -13.74 34.87
CA GLU A 535 -8.24 -14.71 35.96
C GLU A 535 -8.86 -16.07 35.65
N VAL A 536 -8.22 -17.15 36.10
CA VAL A 536 -8.73 -18.51 35.93
C VAL A 536 -9.93 -18.67 36.84
N GLU A 537 -11.11 -18.93 36.30
CA GLU A 537 -12.28 -19.28 37.10
C GLU A 537 -12.05 -20.63 37.77
N THR A 538 -11.74 -20.62 39.06
CA THR A 538 -11.77 -21.84 39.90
C THR A 538 -13.23 -22.22 40.13
N THR A 539 -13.72 -23.17 39.38
CA THR A 539 -14.99 -23.85 39.67
C THR A 539 -14.80 -24.61 40.97
N THR A 540 -15.25 -24.02 42.07
CA THR A 540 -15.50 -24.80 43.32
C THR A 540 -16.65 -25.75 43.01
N ALA A 541 -16.32 -27.03 42.88
CA ALA A 541 -17.32 -28.08 42.81
C ALA A 541 -18.23 -28.01 44.06
N PRO A 542 -19.56 -28.09 43.91
CA PRO A 542 -20.45 -28.11 45.06
C PRO A 542 -20.12 -29.33 45.94
N ALA A 543 -19.92 -29.09 47.23
CA ALA A 543 -19.72 -30.14 48.21
C ALA A 543 -20.90 -31.11 48.16
N VAL A 544 -20.62 -32.36 47.86
CA VAL A 544 -21.58 -33.47 47.98
C VAL A 544 -21.87 -33.65 49.47
N THR A 545 -23.02 -33.20 49.92
CA THR A 545 -23.57 -33.55 51.22
C THR A 545 -24.02 -35.00 51.15
N GLU A 546 -23.22 -35.88 51.73
CA GLU A 546 -23.56 -37.26 52.02
C GLU A 546 -24.65 -37.26 53.13
N SER A 547 -25.89 -37.50 52.74
CA SER A 547 -26.99 -37.75 53.70
C SER A 547 -26.84 -39.19 54.23
N ALA A 548 -26.41 -39.29 55.45
CA ALA A 548 -26.47 -40.55 56.19
C ALA A 548 -27.96 -40.94 56.45
N GLU A 549 -28.40 -42.01 55.80
CA GLU A 549 -29.59 -42.73 56.22
C GLU A 549 -29.21 -43.61 57.44
N THR A 550 -29.87 -43.35 58.58
CA THR A 550 -29.98 -44.27 59.69
C THR A 550 -31.42 -44.77 59.73
N GLU A 551 -31.56 -46.13 59.65
CA GLU A 551 -32.68 -47.01 59.96
C GLU A 551 -34.10 -46.67 59.57
#